data_9b1aacb9b00dd826969a260f9bece6bf
#
_entry.id   9b1aacb9b00dd826969a260f9bece6bf
#
_cell.length_a   1.000
_cell.length_b   1.000
_cell.length_c   1.000
_cell.angle_alpha   90.00
_cell.angle_beta   90.00
_cell.angle_gamma   90.00
#
_symmetry.space_group_name_H-M   'P 1'
#
loop_
_entity.id
_entity.type
_entity.pdbx_description
1 polymer ?
#
loop_
_entity_poly.entity_id
_entity_poly.type
_entity_poly.pdbx_seq_one_letter_code
_entity_poly.pdbx_strand_id
1 'polypeptide(L)'
;MSDSDLGSIRITNLAVNLGGLQVLHDVNLTASKGDLLALLGPNGAGKTTILRTMLGLVRPARGSVTVAGAAPGRGWRHVGYVPQRHEFAWDFPISVADVVMSGRTHHIGWLRHPGKDDHVAVRDALRTAGMADLADRTVGELSGGQRQRVLIARALATRPSVLLLDEPFTGVDMPTQEMLTELFCRLASEGTTLVMTTHDLVQAMATADRVCLINRTVIADSTPEELRDPTMWMRTFGISENSPLLTTVGAAGPVAPSHAGRAASAPEAPVATSA
;
A
#
# COMPACT_ATOMS: atom_id res chain seq x y z
N MET A 1 25.16 -12.16 4.25
CA MET A 1 23.72 -11.85 4.26
C MET A 1 23.02 -13.17 4.00
N SER A 2 22.23 -13.64 4.94
CA SER A 2 21.47 -14.90 4.76
C SER A 2 20.29 -14.68 3.80
N ASP A 3 19.77 -15.75 3.20
CA ASP A 3 18.59 -15.68 2.31
C ASP A 3 17.34 -15.14 3.05
N SER A 4 17.26 -15.41 4.36
CA SER A 4 16.21 -14.85 5.24
C SER A 4 16.33 -13.35 5.45
N ASP A 5 17.55 -12.78 5.39
CA ASP A 5 17.74 -11.33 5.56
C ASP A 5 17.28 -10.54 4.32
N LEU A 6 17.41 -11.15 3.12
CA LEU A 6 17.05 -10.49 1.85
C LEU A 6 15.55 -10.14 1.74
N GLY A 7 14.69 -10.92 2.39
CA GLY A 7 13.22 -10.66 2.44
C GLY A 7 12.76 -9.97 3.71
N SER A 8 13.64 -9.54 4.62
CA SER A 8 13.23 -9.01 5.92
C SER A 8 13.17 -7.48 5.94
N ILE A 9 12.23 -6.99 6.76
CA ILE A 9 12.12 -5.58 7.14
C ILE A 9 12.15 -5.51 8.66
N ARG A 10 12.96 -4.58 9.19
CA ARG A 10 12.99 -4.30 10.63
C ARG A 10 13.08 -2.81 10.88
N ILE A 11 12.15 -2.30 11.65
CA ILE A 11 12.13 -0.93 12.16
C ILE A 11 12.17 -1.01 13.69
N THR A 12 13.07 -0.28 14.31
CA THR A 12 13.25 -0.28 15.76
C THR A 12 13.28 1.15 16.29
N ASN A 13 12.34 1.48 17.19
CA ASN A 13 12.22 2.76 17.89
C ASN A 13 12.31 3.97 16.94
N LEU A 14 11.68 3.86 15.75
CA LEU A 14 11.75 4.89 14.72
C LEU A 14 11.00 6.15 15.15
N ALA A 15 11.68 7.29 15.06
CA ALA A 15 11.07 8.62 15.10
C ALA A 15 11.48 9.41 13.85
N VAL A 16 10.53 10.16 13.29
CA VAL A 16 10.74 10.99 12.10
C VAL A 16 10.16 12.37 12.33
N ASN A 17 10.96 13.41 12.00
CA ASN A 17 10.54 14.79 11.99
C ASN A 17 10.52 15.31 10.55
N LEU A 18 9.44 15.98 10.16
CA LEU A 18 9.30 16.68 8.88
C LEU A 18 8.88 18.14 9.14
N GLY A 19 9.62 19.08 8.58
CA GLY A 19 9.32 20.51 8.76
C GLY A 19 9.25 20.96 10.22
N GLY A 20 10.06 20.35 11.11
CA GLY A 20 10.05 20.65 12.55
C GLY A 20 8.96 19.95 13.37
N LEU A 21 8.04 19.22 12.70
CA LEU A 21 6.97 18.47 13.36
C LEU A 21 7.34 17.01 13.47
N GLN A 22 7.11 16.39 14.64
CA GLN A 22 7.26 14.95 14.82
C GLN A 22 6.07 14.23 14.17
N VAL A 23 6.35 13.54 13.05
CA VAL A 23 5.34 12.80 12.28
C VAL A 23 5.21 11.36 12.76
N LEU A 24 6.33 10.74 13.16
CA LEU A 24 6.39 9.39 13.69
C LEU A 24 7.18 9.36 15.00
N HIS A 25 6.74 8.55 15.95
CA HIS A 25 7.46 8.28 17.21
C HIS A 25 7.29 6.82 17.63
N ASP A 26 8.35 6.26 18.18
CA ASP A 26 8.39 4.92 18.77
C ASP A 26 7.79 3.81 17.88
N VAL A 27 8.00 3.92 16.55
CA VAL A 27 7.52 2.92 15.59
C VAL A 27 8.44 1.72 15.64
N ASN A 28 7.86 0.56 15.96
CA ASN A 28 8.49 -0.76 15.89
C ASN A 28 7.67 -1.61 14.93
N LEU A 29 8.31 -2.19 13.91
CA LEU A 29 7.66 -2.97 12.87
C LEU A 29 8.65 -3.99 12.31
N THR A 30 8.17 -5.20 12.07
CA THR A 30 8.94 -6.25 11.40
C THR A 30 8.08 -6.90 10.33
N ALA A 31 8.71 -7.30 9.22
CA ALA A 31 8.11 -8.20 8.26
C ALA A 31 9.15 -9.27 7.88
N SER A 32 8.69 -10.50 7.76
CA SER A 32 9.50 -11.66 7.37
C SER A 32 9.39 -11.92 5.88
N LYS A 33 10.29 -12.74 5.35
CA LYS A 33 10.26 -13.17 3.95
C LYS A 33 8.90 -13.81 3.62
N GLY A 34 8.23 -13.28 2.61
CA GLY A 34 6.94 -13.76 2.15
C GLY A 34 5.73 -13.17 2.86
N ASP A 35 5.90 -12.30 3.86
CA ASP A 35 4.77 -11.64 4.50
C ASP A 35 4.12 -10.62 3.54
N LEU A 36 2.80 -10.60 3.48
CA LEU A 36 2.00 -9.50 2.95
C LEU A 36 1.46 -8.68 4.12
N LEU A 37 2.12 -7.55 4.39
CA LEU A 37 1.81 -6.64 5.50
C LEU A 37 1.03 -5.43 5.00
N ALA A 38 -0.17 -5.20 5.52
CA ALA A 38 -0.95 -3.99 5.26
C ALA A 38 -0.75 -2.94 6.36
N LEU A 39 -0.38 -1.72 5.98
CA LEU A 39 -0.30 -0.56 6.86
C LEU A 39 -1.59 0.24 6.76
N LEU A 40 -2.40 0.23 7.80
CA LEU A 40 -3.70 0.90 7.87
C LEU A 40 -3.67 2.05 8.88
N GLY A 41 -4.40 3.11 8.58
CA GLY A 41 -4.51 4.28 9.47
C GLY A 41 -5.10 5.47 8.74
N PRO A 42 -5.50 6.52 9.47
CA PRO A 42 -6.09 7.72 8.89
C PRO A 42 -5.08 8.49 8.00
N ASN A 43 -5.58 9.48 7.28
CA ASN A 43 -4.73 10.40 6.54
C ASN A 43 -3.83 11.17 7.54
N GLY A 44 -2.55 11.31 7.20
CA GLY A 44 -1.57 11.92 8.11
C GLY A 44 -1.05 11.00 9.22
N ALA A 45 -1.44 9.72 9.27
CA ALA A 45 -0.94 8.74 10.24
C ALA A 45 0.55 8.41 10.09
N GLY A 46 1.18 8.78 8.97
CA GLY A 46 2.60 8.53 8.71
C GLY A 46 2.90 7.32 7.82
N LYS A 47 1.89 6.67 7.20
CA LYS A 47 2.07 5.48 6.35
C LYS A 47 3.09 5.69 5.22
N THR A 48 2.89 6.69 4.37
CA THR A 48 3.83 7.05 3.29
C THR A 48 5.20 7.47 3.85
N THR A 49 5.24 8.11 5.02
CA THR A 49 6.51 8.48 5.69
C THR A 49 7.29 7.23 6.08
N ILE A 50 6.64 6.17 6.58
CA ILE A 50 7.27 4.88 6.88
C ILE A 50 7.85 4.29 5.59
N LEU A 51 7.07 4.20 4.49
CA LEU A 51 7.57 3.70 3.20
C LEU A 51 8.76 4.53 2.70
N ARG A 52 8.67 5.85 2.74
CA ARG A 52 9.77 6.75 2.33
C ARG A 52 11.01 6.59 3.21
N THR A 53 10.83 6.27 4.49
CA THR A 53 11.96 5.97 5.39
C THR A 53 12.60 4.63 5.07
N MET A 54 11.81 3.59 4.76
CA MET A 54 12.31 2.29 4.27
C MET A 54 13.10 2.45 2.97
N LEU A 55 12.69 3.36 2.10
CA LEU A 55 13.38 3.71 0.86
C LEU A 55 14.66 4.57 1.09
N GLY A 56 14.86 5.12 2.28
CA GLY A 56 15.96 6.04 2.57
C GLY A 56 15.76 7.45 2.02
N LEU A 57 14.55 7.78 1.56
CA LEU A 57 14.16 9.12 1.10
C LEU A 57 13.92 10.09 2.27
N VAL A 58 13.60 9.55 3.43
CA VAL A 58 13.44 10.29 4.69
C VAL A 58 14.39 9.70 5.72
N ARG A 59 15.17 10.56 6.37
CA ARG A 59 16.12 10.14 7.41
C ARG A 59 15.42 10.04 8.75
N PRO A 60 15.61 8.94 9.52
CA PRO A 60 15.18 8.86 10.90
C PRO A 60 15.80 9.98 11.76
N ALA A 61 15.00 10.58 12.65
CA ALA A 61 15.52 11.43 13.72
C ALA A 61 16.06 10.56 14.87
N ARG A 62 15.47 9.37 15.09
CA ARG A 62 15.90 8.35 16.07
C ARG A 62 15.54 6.96 15.54
N GLY A 63 16.17 5.94 16.12
CA GLY A 63 15.91 4.55 15.78
C GLY A 63 16.67 4.06 14.56
N SER A 64 16.33 2.88 14.09
CA SER A 64 16.97 2.24 12.95
C SER A 64 15.95 1.56 12.04
N VAL A 65 16.32 1.47 10.75
CA VAL A 65 15.55 0.77 9.73
C VAL A 65 16.50 -0.13 8.94
N THR A 66 16.11 -1.37 8.70
CA THR A 66 16.77 -2.25 7.75
C THR A 66 15.73 -2.84 6.79
N VAL A 67 16.07 -2.90 5.51
CA VAL A 67 15.23 -3.46 4.46
C VAL A 67 16.09 -4.35 3.59
N ALA A 68 15.64 -5.58 3.33
CA ALA A 68 16.42 -6.58 2.61
C ALA A 68 17.84 -6.76 3.17
N GLY A 69 17.96 -6.77 4.52
CA GLY A 69 19.24 -6.96 5.23
C GLY A 69 20.19 -5.76 5.15
N ALA A 70 19.80 -4.63 4.58
CA ALA A 70 20.65 -3.46 4.41
C ALA A 70 20.01 -2.18 5.02
N ALA A 71 20.84 -1.19 5.33
CA ALA A 71 20.36 0.14 5.67
C ALA A 71 19.62 0.76 4.48
N PRO A 72 18.59 1.62 4.73
CA PRO A 72 17.84 2.30 3.68
C PRO A 72 18.76 3.00 2.68
N GLY A 73 18.41 2.92 1.41
CA GLY A 73 19.21 3.50 0.32
C GLY A 73 20.41 2.65 -0.14
N ARG A 74 20.80 1.60 0.59
CA ARG A 74 21.87 0.67 0.17
C ARG A 74 21.35 -0.63 -0.45
N GLY A 75 20.11 -0.99 -0.15
CA GLY A 75 19.44 -2.22 -0.62
C GLY A 75 18.60 -2.05 -1.89
N TRP A 76 18.72 -0.96 -2.64
CA TRP A 76 17.85 -0.61 -3.80
C TRP A 76 17.69 -1.72 -4.84
N ARG A 77 18.69 -2.57 -5.01
CA ARG A 77 18.65 -3.70 -5.96
C ARG A 77 17.65 -4.78 -5.56
N HIS A 78 17.25 -4.81 -4.30
CA HIS A 78 16.35 -5.82 -3.73
C HIS A 78 14.98 -5.24 -3.36
N VAL A 79 14.77 -3.94 -3.59
CA VAL A 79 13.55 -3.24 -3.23
C VAL A 79 12.86 -2.71 -4.48
N GLY A 80 11.63 -3.15 -4.70
CA GLY A 80 10.71 -2.54 -5.66
C GLY A 80 9.83 -1.51 -4.96
N TYR A 81 9.53 -0.40 -5.62
CA TYR A 81 8.61 0.61 -5.10
C TYR A 81 7.57 1.01 -6.13
N VAL A 82 6.32 0.95 -5.73
CA VAL A 82 5.16 1.43 -6.49
C VAL A 82 4.65 2.68 -5.78
N PRO A 83 4.90 3.88 -6.34
CA PRO A 83 4.40 5.13 -5.79
C PRO A 83 2.91 5.29 -6.06
N GLN A 84 2.28 6.25 -5.39
CA GLN A 84 0.94 6.70 -5.79
C GLN A 84 0.96 7.17 -7.25
N ARG A 85 -0.08 6.80 -8.02
CA ARG A 85 -0.15 7.01 -9.47
C ARG A 85 0.05 8.46 -9.93
N HIS A 86 -0.39 9.44 -9.14
CA HIS A 86 -0.27 10.86 -9.47
C HIS A 86 1.16 11.42 -9.34
N GLU A 87 2.09 10.68 -8.75
CA GLU A 87 3.49 11.08 -8.64
C GLU A 87 4.29 10.80 -9.94
N PHE A 88 3.68 10.20 -10.98
CA PHE A 88 4.34 9.87 -12.25
C PHE A 88 3.87 10.78 -13.39
N ALA A 89 4.82 11.31 -14.20
CA ALA A 89 4.53 12.16 -15.35
C ALA A 89 4.08 11.31 -16.55
N TRP A 90 2.77 11.20 -16.76
CA TRP A 90 2.17 10.38 -17.80
C TRP A 90 2.14 11.04 -19.19
N ASP A 91 2.36 12.35 -19.29
CA ASP A 91 2.31 13.12 -20.54
C ASP A 91 3.62 13.02 -21.34
N PHE A 92 4.62 12.32 -20.83
CA PHE A 92 5.89 12.16 -21.52
C PHE A 92 5.77 11.08 -22.60
N PRO A 93 6.25 11.32 -23.86
CA PRO A 93 6.12 10.39 -24.98
C PRO A 93 7.15 9.25 -24.88
N ILE A 94 6.95 8.36 -23.91
CA ILE A 94 7.80 7.19 -23.61
C ILE A 94 6.98 5.92 -23.75
N SER A 95 7.59 4.83 -24.21
CA SER A 95 6.92 3.53 -24.28
C SER A 95 6.75 2.88 -22.91
N VAL A 96 5.77 1.98 -22.80
CA VAL A 96 5.58 1.14 -21.60
C VAL A 96 6.86 0.36 -21.28
N ALA A 97 7.50 -0.22 -22.28
CA ALA A 97 8.74 -0.98 -22.08
C ALA A 97 9.87 -0.12 -21.52
N ASP A 98 10.02 1.14 -22.00
CA ASP A 98 11.06 2.04 -21.52
C ASP A 98 10.78 2.51 -20.07
N VAL A 99 9.50 2.75 -19.71
CA VAL A 99 9.13 3.02 -18.31
C VAL A 99 9.51 1.85 -17.42
N VAL A 100 9.20 0.62 -17.82
CA VAL A 100 9.56 -0.57 -17.06
C VAL A 100 11.09 -0.77 -17.00
N MET A 101 11.80 -0.49 -18.10
CA MET A 101 13.26 -0.51 -18.17
C MET A 101 13.89 0.49 -17.17
N SER A 102 13.26 1.66 -16.95
CA SER A 102 13.74 2.63 -15.98
C SER A 102 13.85 2.06 -14.55
N GLY A 103 13.05 1.05 -14.21
CA GLY A 103 13.19 0.30 -12.96
C GLY A 103 14.53 -0.41 -12.80
N ARG A 104 15.22 -0.71 -13.90
CA ARG A 104 16.51 -1.39 -13.92
C ARG A 104 17.72 -0.48 -13.74
N THR A 105 17.54 0.85 -13.65
CA THR A 105 18.61 1.84 -13.65
C THR A 105 19.71 1.53 -12.63
N HIS A 106 19.36 1.08 -11.42
CA HIS A 106 20.33 0.70 -10.39
C HIS A 106 21.10 -0.62 -10.69
N HIS A 107 20.56 -1.47 -11.57
CA HIS A 107 21.23 -2.70 -12.03
C HIS A 107 22.16 -2.43 -13.19
N ILE A 108 21.71 -1.61 -14.15
CA ILE A 108 22.45 -1.23 -15.35
C ILE A 108 23.66 -0.36 -14.98
N GLY A 109 23.46 0.61 -14.08
CA GLY A 109 24.46 1.63 -13.75
C GLY A 109 24.44 2.80 -14.75
N TRP A 110 24.92 3.97 -14.31
CA TRP A 110 24.72 5.24 -15.02
C TRP A 110 25.39 5.35 -16.41
N LEU A 111 26.51 4.64 -16.62
CA LEU A 111 27.29 4.73 -17.88
C LEU A 111 27.17 3.46 -18.75
N ARG A 112 26.19 2.62 -18.49
CA ARG A 112 26.01 1.35 -19.22
C ARG A 112 24.69 1.33 -19.99
N HIS A 113 24.66 0.65 -21.11
CA HIS A 113 23.44 0.33 -21.83
C HIS A 113 22.77 -0.93 -21.23
N PRO A 114 21.43 -1.06 -21.32
CA PRO A 114 20.70 -2.25 -20.94
C PRO A 114 21.27 -3.50 -21.62
N GLY A 115 21.55 -4.54 -20.86
CA GLY A 115 22.01 -5.82 -21.36
C GLY A 115 20.87 -6.80 -21.63
N LYS A 116 21.20 -8.01 -22.06
CA LYS A 116 20.22 -9.09 -22.33
C LYS A 116 19.37 -9.40 -21.09
N ASP A 117 19.99 -9.46 -19.92
CA ASP A 117 19.30 -9.75 -18.65
C ASP A 117 18.29 -8.67 -18.27
N ASP A 118 18.57 -7.40 -18.59
CA ASP A 118 17.65 -6.30 -18.33
C ASP A 118 16.42 -6.39 -19.23
N HIS A 119 16.61 -6.71 -20.53
CA HIS A 119 15.50 -6.95 -21.43
C HIS A 119 14.66 -8.17 -21.07
N VAL A 120 15.28 -9.24 -20.53
CA VAL A 120 14.56 -10.41 -20.00
C VAL A 120 13.73 -9.98 -18.78
N ALA A 121 14.33 -9.27 -17.82
CA ALA A 121 13.63 -8.82 -16.62
C ALA A 121 12.43 -7.92 -16.96
N VAL A 122 12.55 -7.02 -17.92
CA VAL A 122 11.46 -6.16 -18.40
C VAL A 122 10.33 -6.98 -19.02
N ARG A 123 10.65 -7.93 -19.91
CA ARG A 123 9.62 -8.79 -20.54
C ARG A 123 8.89 -9.64 -19.51
N ASP A 124 9.60 -10.20 -18.54
CA ASP A 124 9.01 -11.01 -17.48
C ASP A 124 8.10 -10.15 -16.60
N ALA A 125 8.54 -8.95 -16.21
CA ALA A 125 7.76 -8.01 -15.43
C ALA A 125 6.49 -7.55 -16.16
N LEU A 126 6.59 -7.24 -17.46
CA LEU A 126 5.43 -6.89 -18.29
C LEU A 126 4.44 -8.04 -18.41
N ARG A 127 4.93 -9.27 -18.59
CA ARG A 127 4.08 -10.47 -18.63
C ARG A 127 3.38 -10.69 -17.29
N THR A 128 4.11 -10.59 -16.18
CA THR A 128 3.57 -10.74 -14.83
C THR A 128 2.49 -9.72 -14.51
N ALA A 129 2.63 -8.48 -14.97
CA ALA A 129 1.65 -7.41 -14.79
C ALA A 129 0.53 -7.40 -15.88
N GLY A 130 0.52 -8.37 -16.82
CA GLY A 130 -0.46 -8.43 -17.91
C GLY A 130 -0.38 -7.26 -18.88
N MET A 131 0.84 -6.76 -19.15
CA MET A 131 1.10 -5.58 -20.00
C MET A 131 1.98 -5.88 -21.23
N ALA A 132 2.23 -7.17 -21.52
CA ALA A 132 3.14 -7.58 -22.58
C ALA A 132 2.70 -7.06 -23.97
N ASP A 133 1.42 -7.12 -24.30
CA ASP A 133 0.85 -6.68 -25.58
C ASP A 133 0.85 -5.16 -25.77
N LEU A 134 1.12 -4.42 -24.69
CA LEU A 134 1.16 -2.96 -24.69
C LEU A 134 2.58 -2.40 -24.55
N ALA A 135 3.61 -3.25 -24.69
CA ALA A 135 5.00 -2.89 -24.43
C ALA A 135 5.48 -1.66 -25.23
N ASP A 136 5.09 -1.59 -26.49
CA ASP A 136 5.51 -0.51 -27.42
C ASP A 136 4.55 0.70 -27.40
N ARG A 137 3.46 0.62 -26.63
CA ARG A 137 2.47 1.70 -26.55
C ARG A 137 2.98 2.85 -25.70
N THR A 138 2.61 4.09 -26.09
CA THR A 138 2.93 5.30 -25.30
C THR A 138 2.13 5.32 -24.00
N VAL A 139 2.79 5.64 -22.89
CA VAL A 139 2.14 5.62 -21.55
C VAL A 139 1.02 6.64 -21.41
N GLY A 140 1.03 7.72 -22.19
CA GLY A 140 -0.04 8.72 -22.22
C GLY A 140 -1.40 8.16 -22.70
N GLU A 141 -1.39 7.12 -23.52
CA GLU A 141 -2.59 6.49 -24.09
C GLU A 141 -3.23 5.44 -23.19
N LEU A 142 -2.65 5.17 -22.01
CA LEU A 142 -3.08 4.11 -21.11
C LEU A 142 -4.25 4.54 -20.22
N SER A 143 -5.17 3.60 -19.96
CA SER A 143 -6.19 3.76 -18.93
C SER A 143 -5.57 3.84 -17.52
N GLY A 144 -6.36 4.28 -16.53
CA GLY A 144 -5.91 4.35 -15.15
C GLY A 144 -5.39 3.02 -14.59
N GLY A 145 -6.11 1.93 -14.82
CA GLY A 145 -5.69 0.59 -14.39
C GLY A 145 -4.44 0.10 -15.13
N GLN A 146 -4.32 0.41 -16.43
CA GLN A 146 -3.11 0.08 -17.20
C GLN A 146 -1.89 0.83 -16.68
N ARG A 147 -2.03 2.13 -16.37
CA ARG A 147 -0.96 2.94 -15.75
C ARG A 147 -0.48 2.33 -14.44
N GLN A 148 -1.41 1.89 -13.58
CA GLN A 148 -1.05 1.22 -12.32
C GLN A 148 -0.26 -0.07 -12.57
N ARG A 149 -0.69 -0.89 -13.53
CA ARG A 149 0.03 -2.12 -13.92
C ARG A 149 1.43 -1.84 -14.47
N VAL A 150 1.64 -0.73 -15.18
CA VAL A 150 2.97 -0.30 -15.63
C VAL A 150 3.88 0.04 -14.46
N LEU A 151 3.39 0.76 -13.43
CA LEU A 151 4.19 1.07 -12.24
C LEU A 151 4.55 -0.20 -11.46
N ILE A 152 3.64 -1.18 -11.39
CA ILE A 152 3.91 -2.48 -10.79
C ILE A 152 4.96 -3.24 -11.62
N ALA A 153 4.81 -3.32 -12.95
CA ALA A 153 5.80 -3.94 -13.82
C ALA A 153 7.19 -3.30 -13.66
N ARG A 154 7.26 -1.98 -13.57
CA ARG A 154 8.50 -1.24 -13.31
C ARG A 154 9.16 -1.66 -12.00
N ALA A 155 8.38 -1.81 -10.93
CA ALA A 155 8.89 -2.29 -9.65
C ALA A 155 9.34 -3.75 -9.73
N LEU A 156 8.58 -4.62 -10.39
CA LEU A 156 8.90 -6.04 -10.58
C LEU A 156 10.14 -6.27 -11.45
N ALA A 157 10.42 -5.37 -12.40
CA ALA A 157 11.62 -5.46 -13.24
C ALA A 157 12.93 -5.42 -12.42
N THR A 158 12.92 -4.89 -11.20
CA THR A 158 14.06 -4.97 -10.27
C THR A 158 14.30 -6.38 -9.73
N ARG A 159 13.37 -7.33 -9.92
CA ARG A 159 13.33 -8.66 -9.26
C ARG A 159 13.47 -8.52 -7.75
N PRO A 160 12.56 -7.78 -7.11
CA PRO A 160 12.72 -7.41 -5.71
C PRO A 160 12.47 -8.60 -4.78
N SER A 161 13.19 -8.64 -3.66
CA SER A 161 12.84 -9.48 -2.51
C SER A 161 11.87 -8.77 -1.55
N VAL A 162 11.79 -7.43 -1.63
CA VAL A 162 10.85 -6.59 -0.89
C VAL A 162 10.14 -5.65 -1.85
N LEU A 163 8.82 -5.63 -1.83
CA LEU A 163 7.96 -4.76 -2.64
C LEU A 163 7.18 -3.80 -1.74
N LEU A 164 7.44 -2.51 -1.90
CA LEU A 164 6.74 -1.45 -1.18
C LEU A 164 5.67 -0.83 -2.09
N LEU A 165 4.42 -0.82 -1.63
CA LEU A 165 3.25 -0.42 -2.40
C LEU A 165 2.54 0.75 -1.68
N ASP A 166 2.55 1.94 -2.29
CA ASP A 166 1.85 3.10 -1.72
C ASP A 166 0.50 3.29 -2.42
N GLU A 167 -0.57 2.85 -1.77
CA GLU A 167 -1.95 2.88 -2.25
C GLU A 167 -2.13 2.28 -3.67
N PRO A 168 -1.75 1.01 -3.91
CA PRO A 168 -1.69 0.42 -5.24
C PRO A 168 -3.04 0.26 -5.94
N PHE A 169 -4.15 0.36 -5.21
CA PHE A 169 -5.51 0.18 -5.74
C PHE A 169 -6.24 1.49 -6.04
N THR A 170 -5.62 2.64 -5.74
CA THR A 170 -6.27 3.94 -5.94
C THR A 170 -6.54 4.22 -7.41
N GLY A 171 -7.82 4.41 -7.73
CA GLY A 171 -8.29 4.76 -9.08
C GLY A 171 -8.14 3.64 -10.11
N VAL A 172 -8.19 2.38 -9.68
CA VAL A 172 -8.33 1.20 -10.54
C VAL A 172 -9.74 0.62 -10.44
N ASP A 173 -10.20 0.00 -11.51
CA ASP A 173 -11.48 -0.70 -11.56
C ASP A 173 -11.42 -2.06 -10.83
N MET A 174 -12.59 -2.60 -10.46
CA MET A 174 -12.68 -3.85 -9.70
C MET A 174 -11.95 -5.03 -10.35
N PRO A 175 -12.09 -5.30 -11.67
CA PRO A 175 -11.36 -6.39 -12.29
C PRO A 175 -9.83 -6.25 -12.20
N THR A 176 -9.32 -5.02 -12.34
CA THR A 176 -7.89 -4.75 -12.16
C THR A 176 -7.48 -4.94 -10.70
N GLN A 177 -8.32 -4.53 -9.75
CA GLN A 177 -8.07 -4.69 -8.32
C GLN A 177 -7.97 -6.18 -7.93
N GLU A 178 -8.90 -7.02 -8.39
CA GLU A 178 -8.88 -8.47 -8.18
C GLU A 178 -7.60 -9.10 -8.74
N MET A 179 -7.26 -8.78 -9.99
CA MET A 179 -6.05 -9.29 -10.64
C MET A 179 -4.77 -8.88 -9.89
N LEU A 180 -4.69 -7.63 -9.40
CA LEU A 180 -3.56 -7.16 -8.61
C LEU A 180 -3.48 -7.84 -7.25
N THR A 181 -4.62 -8.09 -6.61
CA THR A 181 -4.70 -8.82 -5.35
C THR A 181 -4.14 -10.24 -5.50
N GLU A 182 -4.59 -10.98 -6.51
CA GLU A 182 -4.07 -12.31 -6.83
C GLU A 182 -2.57 -12.28 -7.12
N LEU A 183 -2.10 -11.26 -7.85
CA LEU A 183 -0.69 -11.07 -8.12
C LEU A 183 0.10 -10.88 -6.82
N PHE A 184 -0.35 -10.03 -5.90
CA PHE A 184 0.36 -9.76 -4.65
C PHE A 184 0.38 -10.99 -3.73
N CYS A 185 -0.72 -11.71 -3.59
CA CYS A 185 -0.78 -12.97 -2.85
C CYS A 185 0.17 -14.02 -3.44
N ARG A 186 0.24 -14.15 -4.77
CA ARG A 186 1.17 -15.06 -5.44
C ARG A 186 2.63 -14.66 -5.19
N LEU A 187 2.99 -13.38 -5.32
CA LEU A 187 4.34 -12.90 -5.05
C LEU A 187 4.76 -13.16 -3.59
N ALA A 188 3.85 -12.97 -2.64
CA ALA A 188 4.08 -13.31 -1.23
C ALA A 188 4.37 -14.81 -1.05
N SER A 189 3.52 -15.67 -1.62
CA SER A 189 3.71 -17.13 -1.57
C SER A 189 5.00 -17.62 -2.23
N GLU A 190 5.51 -16.87 -3.23
CA GLU A 190 6.80 -17.10 -3.89
C GLU A 190 7.99 -16.55 -3.09
N GLY A 191 7.73 -15.92 -1.92
CA GLY A 191 8.75 -15.44 -0.98
C GLY A 191 9.17 -13.98 -1.15
N THR A 192 8.45 -13.19 -1.94
CA THR A 192 8.61 -11.72 -1.94
C THR A 192 7.87 -11.15 -0.74
N THR A 193 8.50 -10.27 0.02
CA THR A 193 7.85 -9.56 1.12
C THR A 193 7.16 -8.31 0.61
N LEU A 194 5.89 -8.13 0.89
CA LEU A 194 5.11 -6.98 0.46
C LEU A 194 4.71 -6.12 1.67
N VAL A 195 4.92 -4.81 1.56
CA VAL A 195 4.35 -3.84 2.49
C VAL A 195 3.48 -2.89 1.70
N MET A 196 2.20 -2.86 2.03
CA MET A 196 1.20 -2.10 1.30
C MET A 196 0.51 -1.08 2.21
N THR A 197 0.48 0.18 1.81
CA THR A 197 -0.47 1.15 2.40
C THR A 197 -1.77 1.10 1.63
N THR A 198 -2.90 1.15 2.32
CA THR A 198 -4.21 1.25 1.69
C THR A 198 -5.20 1.93 2.61
N HIS A 199 -6.25 2.49 2.02
CA HIS A 199 -7.44 2.96 2.71
C HIS A 199 -8.62 1.99 2.56
N ASP A 200 -8.48 0.95 1.73
CA ASP A 200 -9.46 -0.12 1.60
C ASP A 200 -9.21 -1.16 2.71
N LEU A 201 -9.95 -0.96 3.80
CA LEU A 201 -9.81 -1.80 5.00
C LEU A 201 -10.34 -3.21 4.77
N VAL A 202 -11.43 -3.35 4.00
CA VAL A 202 -12.05 -4.66 3.71
C VAL A 202 -11.08 -5.53 2.96
N GLN A 203 -10.49 -4.99 1.89
CA GLN A 203 -9.53 -5.72 1.09
C GLN A 203 -8.28 -6.07 1.89
N ALA A 204 -7.75 -5.13 2.68
CA ALA A 204 -6.58 -5.40 3.52
C ALA A 204 -6.85 -6.54 4.52
N MET A 205 -8.01 -6.52 5.18
CA MET A 205 -8.41 -7.58 6.13
C MET A 205 -8.65 -8.94 5.46
N ALA A 206 -9.01 -8.95 4.19
CA ALA A 206 -9.28 -10.19 3.45
C ALA A 206 -8.01 -10.82 2.84
N THR A 207 -6.95 -10.04 2.62
CA THR A 207 -5.80 -10.48 1.80
C THR A 207 -4.45 -10.43 2.49
N ALA A 208 -4.28 -9.58 3.51
CA ALA A 208 -3.00 -9.46 4.20
C ALA A 208 -2.81 -10.58 5.23
N ASP A 209 -1.57 -11.10 5.31
CA ASP A 209 -1.18 -12.03 6.38
C ASP A 209 -1.13 -11.32 7.73
N ARG A 210 -0.72 -10.04 7.70
CA ARG A 210 -0.64 -9.18 8.88
C ARG A 210 -1.11 -7.76 8.56
N VAL A 211 -1.75 -7.16 9.54
CA VAL A 211 -2.25 -5.78 9.49
C VAL A 211 -1.62 -4.98 10.62
N CYS A 212 -0.98 -3.88 10.26
CA CYS A 212 -0.43 -2.93 11.20
C CYS A 212 -1.27 -1.65 11.22
N LEU A 213 -1.92 -1.39 12.34
CA LEU A 213 -2.70 -0.18 12.59
C LEU A 213 -1.78 0.94 13.06
N ILE A 214 -1.75 2.06 12.33
CA ILE A 214 -0.81 3.16 12.57
C ILE A 214 -1.55 4.49 12.75
N ASN A 215 -1.16 5.21 13.79
CA ASN A 215 -1.50 6.62 13.97
C ASN A 215 -0.32 7.32 14.66
N ARG A 216 0.68 7.78 13.87
CA ARG A 216 1.97 8.32 14.28
C ARG A 216 2.88 7.34 15.02
N THR A 217 2.32 6.29 15.59
CA THR A 217 2.99 5.14 16.18
C THR A 217 2.23 3.88 15.79
N VAL A 218 2.79 2.71 16.03
CA VAL A 218 2.07 1.43 15.88
C VAL A 218 1.09 1.28 17.03
N ILE A 219 -0.19 1.14 16.71
CA ILE A 219 -1.26 0.91 17.70
C ILE A 219 -1.48 -0.58 17.89
N ALA A 220 -1.48 -1.35 16.80
CA ALA A 220 -1.56 -2.80 16.80
C ALA A 220 -0.83 -3.34 15.56
N ASP A 221 -0.28 -4.56 15.66
CA ASP A 221 0.36 -5.30 14.58
C ASP A 221 0.08 -6.78 14.81
N SER A 222 -0.85 -7.34 14.02
CA SER A 222 -1.38 -8.69 14.26
C SER A 222 -1.99 -9.28 12.99
N THR A 223 -2.48 -10.52 13.05
CA THR A 223 -3.27 -11.10 11.97
C THR A 223 -4.65 -10.44 11.91
N PRO A 224 -5.33 -10.47 10.74
CA PRO A 224 -6.70 -9.94 10.61
C PRO A 224 -7.68 -10.54 11.62
N GLU A 225 -7.55 -11.84 11.96
CA GLU A 225 -8.41 -12.54 12.91
C GLU A 225 -8.26 -12.02 14.34
N GLU A 226 -7.06 -11.58 14.73
CA GLU A 226 -6.76 -11.06 16.06
C GLU A 226 -7.17 -9.59 16.22
N LEU A 227 -7.34 -8.86 15.11
CA LEU A 227 -7.75 -7.45 15.10
C LEU A 227 -9.27 -7.25 15.22
N ARG A 228 -9.96 -8.15 15.91
CA ARG A 228 -11.42 -8.05 16.16
C ARG A 228 -11.77 -7.16 17.35
N ASP A 229 -10.79 -6.72 18.14
CA ASP A 229 -11.02 -5.76 19.22
C ASP A 229 -11.33 -4.37 18.65
N PRO A 230 -12.56 -3.85 18.87
CA PRO A 230 -12.95 -2.53 18.37
C PRO A 230 -12.09 -1.40 18.94
N THR A 231 -11.53 -1.57 20.15
CA THR A 231 -10.73 -0.56 20.83
C THR A 231 -9.52 -0.12 20.02
N MET A 232 -8.85 -1.07 19.33
CA MET A 232 -7.69 -0.76 18.49
C MET A 232 -8.07 0.11 17.29
N TRP A 233 -9.21 -0.17 16.66
CA TRP A 233 -9.75 0.60 15.55
C TRP A 233 -10.20 1.99 15.98
N MET A 234 -10.93 2.07 17.09
CA MET A 234 -11.38 3.34 17.67
C MET A 234 -10.19 4.25 17.99
N ARG A 235 -9.15 3.70 18.62
CA ARG A 235 -7.91 4.43 18.93
C ARG A 235 -7.15 4.86 17.68
N THR A 236 -7.11 4.02 16.65
CA THR A 236 -6.37 4.30 15.41
C THR A 236 -7.05 5.38 14.59
N PHE A 237 -8.37 5.26 14.39
CA PHE A 237 -9.13 6.12 13.47
C PHE A 237 -9.90 7.26 14.18
N GLY A 238 -9.91 7.30 15.52
CA GLY A 238 -10.64 8.32 16.29
C GLY A 238 -12.16 8.20 16.15
N ILE A 239 -12.68 6.97 15.98
CA ILE A 239 -14.10 6.67 15.77
C ILE A 239 -14.79 6.20 17.05
N SER A 240 -16.13 6.28 17.10
CA SER A 240 -16.95 5.78 18.22
C SER A 240 -17.28 4.30 18.08
N GLU A 241 -17.74 3.67 19.17
CA GLU A 241 -18.19 2.27 19.23
C GLU A 241 -19.30 1.92 18.23
N ASN A 242 -20.11 2.89 17.86
CA ASN A 242 -21.21 2.71 16.90
C ASN A 242 -20.80 2.99 15.44
N SER A 243 -19.49 3.12 15.16
CA SER A 243 -19.02 3.40 13.81
C SER A 243 -19.29 2.22 12.88
N PRO A 244 -19.90 2.46 11.69
CA PRO A 244 -20.08 1.43 10.67
C PRO A 244 -18.77 0.76 10.24
N LEU A 245 -17.63 1.45 10.39
CA LEU A 245 -16.31 0.90 10.09
C LEU A 245 -16.03 -0.36 10.90
N LEU A 246 -16.40 -0.41 12.19
CA LEU A 246 -16.18 -1.57 13.05
C LEU A 246 -16.91 -2.83 12.55
N THR A 247 -18.15 -2.65 12.07
CA THR A 247 -18.91 -3.74 11.43
C THR A 247 -18.23 -4.19 10.13
N THR A 248 -17.76 -3.24 9.32
CA THR A 248 -17.12 -3.51 8.03
C THR A 248 -15.84 -4.33 8.17
N VAL A 249 -15.04 -4.08 9.20
CA VAL A 249 -13.79 -4.82 9.47
C VAL A 249 -14.00 -6.06 10.35
N GLY A 250 -15.24 -6.38 10.71
CA GLY A 250 -15.57 -7.53 11.56
C GLY A 250 -15.16 -7.37 13.04
N ALA A 251 -14.92 -6.14 13.48
CA ALA A 251 -14.53 -5.81 14.85
C ALA A 251 -15.74 -5.55 15.78
N ALA A 252 -16.98 -5.47 15.23
CA ALA A 252 -18.22 -5.38 16.01
C ALA A 252 -19.29 -6.26 15.40
N GLY A 253 -20.25 -6.71 16.23
CA GLY A 253 -21.45 -7.37 15.73
C GLY A 253 -22.29 -6.43 14.85
N PRO A 254 -23.25 -6.96 14.03
CA PRO A 254 -24.04 -6.16 13.12
C PRO A 254 -24.78 -5.05 13.89
N VAL A 255 -24.49 -3.80 13.55
CA VAL A 255 -25.21 -2.64 14.09
C VAL A 255 -26.60 -2.66 13.49
N ALA A 256 -27.65 -2.75 14.31
CA ALA A 256 -29.03 -2.59 13.83
C ALA A 256 -29.16 -1.19 13.17
N PRO A 257 -29.81 -1.11 12.00
CA PRO A 257 -29.95 0.17 11.30
C PRO A 257 -30.73 1.17 12.19
N SER A 258 -30.12 2.28 12.55
CA SER A 258 -30.70 3.35 13.38
C SER A 258 -31.71 4.23 12.62
N HIS A 259 -32.57 3.64 11.81
CA HIS A 259 -33.65 4.34 11.11
C HIS A 259 -35.01 4.27 11.83
N ALA A 260 -35.06 3.83 13.09
CA ALA A 260 -36.24 3.92 13.92
C ALA A 260 -36.26 5.28 14.65
N GLY A 261 -36.72 6.35 14.01
CA GLY A 261 -36.87 7.62 14.70
C GLY A 261 -37.11 8.85 13.82
N ARG A 262 -37.86 8.70 12.73
CA ARG A 262 -38.56 9.83 12.10
C ARG A 262 -39.98 9.42 11.75
N ALA A 263 -40.79 9.18 12.81
CA ALA A 263 -42.24 9.29 12.66
C ALA A 263 -42.55 10.77 12.38
N ALA A 264 -42.89 11.07 11.15
CA ALA A 264 -43.40 12.37 10.78
C ALA A 264 -44.70 12.61 11.57
N SER A 265 -44.70 13.58 12.45
CA SER A 265 -45.93 14.19 12.95
C SER A 265 -46.63 14.82 11.76
N ALA A 266 -47.74 14.21 11.31
CA ALA A 266 -48.65 14.81 10.33
C ALA A 266 -49.23 16.08 10.93
N PRO A 267 -49.36 17.18 10.17
CA PRO A 267 -50.07 18.37 10.63
C PRO A 267 -51.57 18.08 10.66
N GLU A 268 -52.19 18.30 11.83
CA GLU A 268 -53.66 18.33 11.98
C GLU A 268 -54.28 19.34 11.01
N ALA A 269 -55.26 18.89 10.24
CA ALA A 269 -56.07 19.73 9.38
C ALA A 269 -56.98 20.62 10.22
N PRO A 270 -57.22 21.90 9.87
CA PRO A 270 -58.14 22.77 10.60
C PRO A 270 -59.59 22.35 10.35
N VAL A 271 -60.35 22.21 11.45
CA VAL A 271 -61.76 21.94 11.47
C VAL A 271 -62.46 23.14 10.90
N ALA A 272 -63.22 22.97 9.81
CA ALA A 272 -64.15 24.00 9.26
C ALA A 272 -65.36 24.10 10.15
N THR A 273 -65.54 25.25 10.77
CA THR A 273 -66.82 25.65 11.46
C THR A 273 -67.73 26.27 10.44
N SER A 274 -68.88 25.63 10.21
CA SER A 274 -70.02 26.15 9.44
C SER A 274 -70.87 27.05 10.33
N ALA A 275 -71.14 28.26 9.86
CA ALA A 275 -72.33 29.02 10.12
C ALA A 275 -72.66 29.95 8.94
#